data_af539c2c8cbfdb934d18e0145652e27b
#
_entry.id   af539c2c8cbfdb934d18e0145652e27b
#
_cell.length_a   1.000
_cell.length_b   1.000
_cell.length_c   1.000
_cell.angle_alpha   90.00
_cell.angle_beta   90.00
_cell.angle_gamma   90.00
#
_symmetry.space_group_name_H-M   'P 1'
#
loop_
_entity.id
_entity.type
_entity.pdbx_description
1 polymer ?
#
loop_
_entity_poly.entity_id
_entity_poly.type
_entity_poly.pdbx_seq_one_letter_code
_entity_poly.pdbx_strand_id
1 'polypeptide(L)'
;MAMGIPARIFATLLRFSPGRLRNWMWKWWYQRLAKAHKRADFRFMNYGYKDNKELSLLKEDEPNRLFIQLYNMNIRDVDLKEKEVVEVGCGRGGGASWIAKTYNPKSLIAFDFSKDAVGLASNWYSSQENLSFKVGNAEDLPLKDNSKDIIYNVESSHCYGNVEAFVKEVYRSL
;
A
#
# COMPACT_ATOMS: atom_id res chain seq x y z
N MET A 1 7.97 -0.82 -20.67
CA MET A 1 9.03 -1.87 -20.54
C MET A 1 8.40 -3.23 -20.84
N ALA A 2 8.89 -3.99 -21.81
CA ALA A 2 8.32 -5.30 -22.12
C ALA A 2 8.60 -6.26 -20.94
N MET A 3 7.56 -6.86 -20.39
CA MET A 3 7.70 -7.89 -19.36
C MET A 3 8.57 -9.04 -19.88
N GLY A 4 9.60 -9.41 -19.12
CA GLY A 4 10.44 -10.56 -19.45
C GLY A 4 9.65 -11.88 -19.50
N ILE A 5 10.17 -12.90 -20.20
CA ILE A 5 9.53 -14.22 -20.33
C ILE A 5 9.01 -14.79 -19.00
N PRO A 6 9.76 -14.72 -17.88
CA PRO A 6 9.27 -15.20 -16.57
C PRO A 6 8.02 -14.47 -16.08
N ALA A 7 7.93 -13.16 -16.30
CA ALA A 7 6.77 -12.36 -15.87
C ALA A 7 5.51 -12.66 -16.72
N ARG A 8 5.69 -12.94 -18.01
CA ARG A 8 4.58 -13.35 -18.91
C ARG A 8 4.01 -14.72 -18.51
N ILE A 9 4.89 -15.69 -18.23
CA ILE A 9 4.49 -17.01 -17.75
C ILE A 9 3.74 -16.89 -16.42
N PHE A 10 4.25 -16.09 -15.50
CA PHE A 10 3.61 -15.85 -14.19
C PHE A 10 2.22 -15.23 -14.37
N ALA A 11 2.07 -14.22 -15.21
CA ALA A 11 0.77 -13.58 -15.49
C ALA A 11 -0.25 -14.57 -16.10
N THR A 12 0.20 -15.47 -16.99
CA THR A 12 -0.65 -16.49 -17.57
C THR A 12 -1.11 -17.50 -16.52
N LEU A 13 -0.21 -17.96 -15.66
CA LEU A 13 -0.54 -18.87 -14.55
C LEU A 13 -1.54 -18.24 -13.56
N LEU A 14 -1.37 -16.95 -13.24
CA LEU A 14 -2.31 -16.21 -12.38
C LEU A 14 -3.73 -16.19 -12.94
N ARG A 15 -3.88 -16.05 -14.26
CA ARG A 15 -5.18 -15.94 -14.93
C ARG A 15 -6.02 -17.22 -14.76
N PHE A 16 -5.37 -18.39 -14.70
CA PHE A 16 -6.03 -19.71 -14.63
C PHE A 16 -5.99 -20.33 -13.24
N SER A 17 -5.42 -19.64 -12.23
CA SER A 17 -5.27 -20.19 -10.88
C SER A 17 -6.51 -19.97 -10.02
N PRO A 18 -6.94 -20.99 -9.22
CA PRO A 18 -7.97 -20.80 -8.19
C PRO A 18 -7.56 -19.73 -7.18
N GLY A 19 -8.53 -19.06 -6.52
CA GLY A 19 -8.29 -17.92 -5.64
C GLY A 19 -7.21 -18.13 -4.58
N ARG A 20 -7.22 -19.28 -3.88
CA ARG A 20 -6.20 -19.63 -2.86
C ARG A 20 -4.78 -19.73 -3.45
N LEU A 21 -4.65 -20.37 -4.62
CA LEU A 21 -3.36 -20.52 -5.31
C LEU A 21 -2.90 -19.19 -5.86
N ARG A 22 -3.80 -18.38 -6.40
CA ARG A 22 -3.51 -17.02 -6.89
C ARG A 22 -2.97 -16.13 -5.78
N ASN A 23 -3.57 -16.15 -4.59
CA ASN A 23 -3.07 -15.43 -3.41
C ASN A 23 -1.67 -15.88 -3.01
N TRP A 24 -1.45 -17.19 -2.97
CA TRP A 24 -0.12 -17.72 -2.66
C TRP A 24 0.92 -17.31 -3.70
N MET A 25 0.57 -17.32 -5.00
CA MET A 25 1.45 -16.89 -6.08
C MET A 25 1.76 -15.40 -5.99
N TRP A 26 0.78 -14.54 -5.72
CA TRP A 26 1.01 -13.12 -5.50
C TRP A 26 1.90 -12.88 -4.29
N LYS A 27 1.64 -13.53 -3.16
CA LYS A 27 2.48 -13.47 -1.96
C LYS A 27 3.93 -13.81 -2.27
N TRP A 28 4.15 -14.94 -2.92
CA TRP A 28 5.50 -15.38 -3.30
C TRP A 28 6.20 -14.36 -4.21
N TRP A 29 5.49 -13.83 -5.21
CA TRP A 29 6.01 -12.84 -6.15
C TRP A 29 6.42 -11.55 -5.45
N TYR A 30 5.54 -10.96 -4.61
CA TYR A 30 5.84 -9.73 -3.89
C TYR A 30 6.95 -9.90 -2.86
N GLN A 31 7.01 -11.02 -2.14
CA GLN A 31 8.13 -11.31 -1.24
C GLN A 31 9.44 -11.40 -2.01
N ARG A 32 9.46 -12.04 -3.19
CA ARG A 32 10.64 -12.11 -4.04
C ARG A 32 11.03 -10.73 -4.59
N LEU A 33 10.06 -9.91 -4.99
CA LEU A 33 10.29 -8.55 -5.47
C LEU A 33 10.83 -7.66 -4.34
N ALA A 34 10.27 -7.76 -3.14
CA ALA A 34 10.75 -7.05 -1.96
C ALA A 34 12.22 -7.40 -1.64
N LYS A 35 12.61 -8.68 -1.76
CA LYS A 35 13.99 -9.13 -1.54
C LYS A 35 14.95 -8.68 -2.64
N ALA A 36 14.51 -8.69 -3.90
CA ALA A 36 15.38 -8.38 -5.04
C ALA A 36 15.76 -6.90 -5.12
N HIS A 37 14.91 -5.99 -4.63
CA HIS A 37 15.10 -4.55 -4.75
C HIS A 37 15.17 -3.90 -3.36
N LYS A 38 16.24 -4.17 -2.61
CA LYS A 38 16.52 -3.50 -1.31
C LYS A 38 16.95 -2.03 -1.45
N ARG A 39 16.87 -1.46 -2.64
CA ARG A 39 17.29 -0.07 -2.90
C ARG A 39 16.29 0.91 -2.28
N ALA A 40 16.80 1.88 -1.54
CA ALA A 40 16.01 2.89 -0.85
C ALA A 40 15.25 3.86 -1.81
N ASP A 41 15.60 3.85 -3.08
CA ASP A 41 14.97 4.64 -4.15
C ASP A 41 13.64 4.03 -4.65
N PHE A 42 13.39 2.73 -4.40
CA PHE A 42 12.14 2.06 -4.78
C PHE A 42 11.16 1.98 -3.60
N ARG A 43 10.62 3.14 -3.19
CA ARG A 43 9.71 3.28 -2.04
C ARG A 43 8.23 3.10 -2.41
N PHE A 44 7.86 3.45 -3.63
CA PHE A 44 6.49 3.37 -4.15
C PHE A 44 6.33 2.16 -5.08
N MET A 45 5.19 1.47 -4.98
CA MET A 45 4.89 0.27 -5.75
C MET A 45 3.64 0.43 -6.62
N ASN A 46 3.17 1.65 -6.82
CA ASN A 46 2.05 1.98 -7.70
C ASN A 46 2.53 2.38 -9.11
N TYR A 47 1.60 2.47 -10.06
CA TYR A 47 1.91 2.84 -11.46
C TYR A 47 2.03 4.35 -11.66
N GLY A 48 1.67 5.15 -10.66
CA GLY A 48 1.66 6.60 -10.73
C GLY A 48 0.45 7.16 -11.51
N TYR A 49 0.21 8.43 -11.31
CA TYR A 49 -0.84 9.19 -11.99
C TYR A 49 -0.35 10.58 -12.32
N LYS A 50 -0.61 11.06 -13.54
CA LYS A 50 -0.32 12.44 -13.94
C LYS A 50 -1.58 13.29 -13.70
N ASP A 51 -1.58 14.04 -12.61
CA ASP A 51 -2.63 15.01 -12.33
C ASP A 51 -2.36 16.33 -13.06
N ASN A 52 -3.40 16.98 -13.53
CA ASN A 52 -3.34 18.35 -14.06
C ASN A 52 -3.45 19.40 -12.95
N LYS A 53 -3.83 19.01 -11.72
CA LYS A 53 -3.80 19.89 -10.55
C LYS A 53 -2.38 20.04 -10.06
N GLU A 54 -1.97 21.25 -9.80
CA GLU A 54 -0.67 21.53 -9.25
C GLU A 54 -0.57 20.97 -7.82
N LEU A 55 0.51 20.24 -7.56
CA LEU A 55 0.84 19.70 -6.25
C LEU A 55 2.25 20.18 -5.89
N SER A 56 2.34 21.02 -4.86
CA SER A 56 3.63 21.43 -4.32
C SER A 56 4.24 20.29 -3.53
N LEU A 57 5.46 19.89 -3.92
CA LEU A 57 6.21 18.83 -3.25
C LEU A 57 7.53 19.39 -2.69
N LEU A 58 8.05 18.72 -1.68
CA LEU A 58 9.42 18.93 -1.26
C LEU A 58 10.38 18.44 -2.33
N LYS A 59 11.55 19.05 -2.42
CA LYS A 59 12.59 18.69 -3.43
C LYS A 59 12.94 17.19 -3.38
N GLU A 60 12.93 16.60 -2.20
CA GLU A 60 13.21 15.19 -1.98
C GLU A 60 12.10 14.25 -2.50
N ASP A 61 10.86 14.74 -2.63
CA ASP A 61 9.70 13.99 -3.09
C ASP A 61 9.50 14.09 -4.61
N GLU A 62 10.09 15.12 -5.26
CA GLU A 62 9.94 15.35 -6.70
C GLU A 62 10.25 14.14 -7.60
N PRO A 63 11.28 13.33 -7.33
CA PRO A 63 11.54 12.12 -8.13
C PRO A 63 10.38 11.11 -8.10
N ASN A 64 9.50 11.20 -7.09
CA ASN A 64 8.37 10.30 -6.88
C ASN A 64 7.03 10.97 -7.21
N ARG A 65 7.03 12.15 -7.85
CA ARG A 65 5.83 12.98 -8.11
C ARG A 65 4.64 12.19 -8.63
N LEU A 66 4.81 11.38 -9.66
CA LEU A 66 3.69 10.64 -10.25
C LEU A 66 3.08 9.62 -9.28
N PHE A 67 3.91 8.96 -8.49
CA PHE A 67 3.44 8.00 -7.49
C PHE A 67 2.70 8.70 -6.35
N ILE A 68 3.21 9.86 -5.92
CA ILE A 68 2.60 10.70 -4.89
C ILE A 68 1.28 11.30 -5.38
N GLN A 69 1.20 11.74 -6.63
CA GLN A 69 -0.03 12.28 -7.21
C GLN A 69 -1.17 11.26 -7.19
N LEU A 70 -0.88 9.97 -7.38
CA LEU A 70 -1.89 8.92 -7.25
C LEU A 70 -2.43 8.82 -5.81
N TYR A 71 -1.58 8.86 -4.80
CA TYR A 71 -1.99 8.90 -3.40
C TYR A 71 -2.79 10.17 -3.09
N ASN A 72 -2.28 11.32 -3.50
CA ASN A 72 -2.94 12.61 -3.30
C ASN A 72 -4.34 12.65 -3.92
N MET A 73 -4.52 12.11 -5.12
CA MET A 73 -5.82 12.03 -5.80
C MET A 73 -6.86 11.29 -4.95
N ASN A 74 -6.45 10.24 -4.24
CA ASN A 74 -7.36 9.44 -3.42
C ASN A 74 -7.72 10.11 -2.07
N ILE A 75 -6.87 11.02 -1.55
CA ILE A 75 -6.97 11.51 -0.17
C ILE A 75 -7.24 13.01 -0.07
N ARG A 76 -6.90 13.82 -1.08
CA ARG A 76 -6.90 15.29 -1.01
C ARG A 76 -8.22 15.94 -0.61
N ASP A 77 -9.34 15.26 -0.85
CA ASP A 77 -10.68 15.78 -0.54
C ASP A 77 -11.22 15.22 0.80
N VAL A 78 -10.37 14.54 1.59
CA VAL A 78 -10.69 13.92 2.88
C VAL A 78 -9.91 14.61 4.00
N ASP A 79 -10.60 15.03 5.06
CA ASP A 79 -9.93 15.56 6.26
C ASP A 79 -9.40 14.41 7.13
N LEU A 80 -8.08 14.29 7.20
CA LEU A 80 -7.38 13.29 8.01
C LEU A 80 -6.96 13.81 9.39
N LYS A 81 -7.13 15.11 9.67
CA LYS A 81 -6.71 15.69 10.95
C LYS A 81 -7.45 15.01 12.11
N GLU A 82 -6.69 14.66 13.16
CA GLU A 82 -7.20 13.97 14.36
C GLU A 82 -7.87 12.61 14.07
N LYS A 83 -7.66 12.03 12.88
CA LYS A 83 -8.24 10.75 12.47
C LYS A 83 -7.33 9.57 12.71
N GLU A 84 -7.93 8.43 13.06
CA GLU A 84 -7.27 7.13 13.07
C GLU A 84 -7.40 6.47 11.70
N VAL A 85 -6.31 6.50 10.94
CA VAL A 85 -6.27 6.13 9.51
C VAL A 85 -5.60 4.78 9.31
N VAL A 86 -6.07 4.03 8.33
CA VAL A 86 -5.47 2.76 7.92
C VAL A 86 -5.21 2.74 6.42
N GLU A 87 -4.00 2.31 6.04
CA GLU A 87 -3.71 1.89 4.67
C GLU A 87 -3.68 0.35 4.59
N VAL A 88 -4.37 -0.22 3.60
CA VAL A 88 -4.33 -1.67 3.33
C VAL A 88 -3.59 -1.92 2.03
N GLY A 89 -2.53 -2.72 2.09
CA GLY A 89 -1.65 -3.01 0.95
C GLY A 89 -0.61 -1.92 0.70
N CYS A 90 0.07 -1.49 1.77
CA CYS A 90 1.01 -0.35 1.73
C CYS A 90 2.33 -0.64 1.00
N GLY A 91 2.62 -1.89 0.67
CA GLY A 91 3.88 -2.29 0.06
C GLY A 91 5.09 -1.87 0.90
N ARG A 92 5.92 -1.00 0.35
CA ARG A 92 7.14 -0.47 1.02
C ARG A 92 6.91 0.83 1.77
N GLY A 93 5.67 1.26 1.92
CA GLY A 93 5.27 2.34 2.80
C GLY A 93 5.54 3.75 2.29
N GLY A 94 5.99 3.95 1.05
CA GLY A 94 6.26 5.30 0.53
C GLY A 94 5.03 6.20 0.54
N GLY A 95 3.88 5.65 0.15
CA GLY A 95 2.60 6.37 0.18
C GLY A 95 2.13 6.69 1.59
N ALA A 96 2.13 5.68 2.49
CA ALA A 96 1.79 5.86 3.90
C ALA A 96 2.65 6.93 4.56
N SER A 97 3.97 6.87 4.33
CA SER A 97 4.91 7.86 4.86
C SER A 97 4.62 9.28 4.36
N TRP A 98 4.36 9.43 3.07
CA TRP A 98 4.04 10.73 2.50
C TRP A 98 2.71 11.28 3.06
N ILE A 99 1.66 10.44 3.17
CA ILE A 99 0.37 10.83 3.76
C ILE A 99 0.53 11.20 5.23
N ALA A 100 1.21 10.39 6.03
CA ALA A 100 1.43 10.67 7.44
C ALA A 100 2.14 12.01 7.67
N LYS A 101 3.15 12.33 6.83
CA LYS A 101 3.92 13.58 6.89
C LYS A 101 3.11 14.80 6.41
N THR A 102 2.33 14.64 5.34
CA THR A 102 1.67 15.75 4.66
C THR A 102 0.34 16.12 5.30
N TYR A 103 -0.46 15.13 5.65
CA TYR A 103 -1.82 15.30 6.19
C TYR A 103 -1.88 15.20 7.71
N ASN A 104 -0.82 14.72 8.36
CA ASN A 104 -0.64 14.63 9.80
C ASN A 104 -1.86 14.08 10.56
N PRO A 105 -2.35 12.87 10.24
CA PRO A 105 -3.43 12.23 10.99
C PRO A 105 -3.00 11.97 12.45
N LYS A 106 -3.98 11.73 13.34
CA LYS A 106 -3.71 11.31 14.73
C LYS A 106 -2.84 10.05 14.75
N SER A 107 -3.16 9.08 13.90
CA SER A 107 -2.37 7.87 13.68
C SER A 107 -2.62 7.31 12.28
N LEU A 108 -1.59 6.72 11.67
CA LEU A 108 -1.71 5.93 10.46
C LEU A 108 -1.09 4.55 10.69
N ILE A 109 -1.89 3.51 10.52
CA ILE A 109 -1.42 2.12 10.56
C ILE A 109 -1.45 1.59 9.14
N ALA A 110 -0.31 1.16 8.62
CA ALA A 110 -0.20 0.65 7.26
C ALA A 110 0.04 -0.87 7.27
N PHE A 111 -0.88 -1.62 6.66
CA PHE A 111 -0.80 -3.07 6.57
C PHE A 111 -0.29 -3.53 5.22
N ASP A 112 0.57 -4.54 5.23
CA ASP A 112 0.92 -5.30 4.04
C ASP A 112 1.06 -6.78 4.38
N PHE A 113 0.81 -7.63 3.40
CA PHE A 113 0.92 -9.07 3.56
C PHE A 113 2.37 -9.56 3.59
N SER A 114 3.30 -8.80 3.00
CA SER A 114 4.72 -9.12 2.90
C SER A 114 5.48 -8.68 4.15
N LYS A 115 5.95 -9.65 4.94
CA LYS A 115 6.81 -9.39 6.11
C LYS A 115 8.09 -8.62 5.74
N ASP A 116 8.66 -8.91 4.55
CA ASP A 116 9.88 -8.24 4.10
C ASP A 116 9.61 -6.76 3.75
N ALA A 117 8.47 -6.46 3.11
CA ALA A 117 8.07 -5.09 2.80
C ALA A 117 7.80 -4.28 4.07
N VAL A 118 7.03 -4.85 5.00
CA VAL A 118 6.75 -4.25 6.32
C VAL A 118 8.04 -4.00 7.10
N GLY A 119 8.97 -4.97 7.13
CA GLY A 119 10.26 -4.80 7.81
C GLY A 119 11.10 -3.66 7.22
N LEU A 120 11.14 -3.54 5.89
CA LEU A 120 11.82 -2.42 5.21
C LEU A 120 11.16 -1.08 5.54
N ALA A 121 9.83 -1.00 5.43
CA ALA A 121 9.06 0.21 5.69
C ALA A 121 9.24 0.68 7.16
N SER A 122 9.13 -0.24 8.12
CA SER A 122 9.33 0.05 9.53
C SER A 122 10.72 0.63 9.82
N ASN A 123 11.76 0.12 9.16
CA ASN A 123 13.12 0.64 9.31
C ASN A 123 13.29 2.02 8.66
N TRP A 124 12.77 2.22 7.44
CA TRP A 124 12.96 3.47 6.70
C TRP A 124 12.20 4.65 7.28
N TYR A 125 11.06 4.40 7.93
CA TYR A 125 10.16 5.44 8.44
C TYR A 125 10.03 5.42 9.97
N SER A 126 10.99 4.82 10.67
CA SER A 126 10.98 4.67 12.13
C SER A 126 10.94 6.00 12.91
N SER A 127 11.33 7.11 12.28
CA SER A 127 11.28 8.45 12.89
C SER A 127 9.90 9.13 12.83
N GLN A 128 8.91 8.56 12.12
CA GLN A 128 7.56 9.12 12.02
C GLN A 128 6.69 8.55 13.16
N GLU A 129 6.45 9.35 14.18
CA GLU A 129 5.75 8.92 15.42
C GLU A 129 4.28 8.55 15.16
N ASN A 130 3.61 9.21 14.21
CA ASN A 130 2.22 8.96 13.87
C ASN A 130 2.01 7.84 12.84
N LEU A 131 3.08 7.11 12.45
CA LEU A 131 3.04 6.05 11.44
C LEU A 131 3.55 4.73 11.98
N SER A 132 2.83 3.65 11.72
CA SER A 132 3.28 2.30 12.05
C SER A 132 2.97 1.33 10.91
N PHE A 133 3.84 0.31 10.74
CA PHE A 133 3.68 -0.73 9.73
C PHE A 133 3.47 -2.08 10.39
N LYS A 134 2.48 -2.84 9.91
CA LYS A 134 2.14 -4.15 10.47
C LYS A 134 1.88 -5.16 9.35
N VAL A 135 2.24 -6.40 9.62
CA VAL A 135 1.85 -7.50 8.73
C VAL A 135 0.36 -7.78 8.93
N GLY A 136 -0.40 -7.81 7.83
CA GLY A 136 -1.83 -8.10 7.87
C GLY A 136 -2.34 -8.67 6.55
N ASN A 137 -3.44 -9.42 6.66
CA ASN A 137 -4.19 -9.89 5.51
C ASN A 137 -5.37 -8.96 5.28
N ALA A 138 -5.52 -8.41 4.07
CA ALA A 138 -6.63 -7.54 3.70
C ALA A 138 -8.01 -8.21 3.89
N GLU A 139 -8.06 -9.53 3.75
CA GLU A 139 -9.28 -10.34 3.86
C GLU A 139 -9.60 -10.76 5.31
N ASP A 140 -8.73 -10.40 6.28
CA ASP A 140 -8.84 -10.70 7.71
C ASP A 140 -7.95 -9.69 8.46
N LEU A 141 -8.43 -8.45 8.59
CA LEU A 141 -7.67 -7.34 9.18
C LEU A 141 -7.61 -7.49 10.70
N PRO A 142 -6.42 -7.37 11.32
CA PRO A 142 -6.26 -7.45 12.76
C PRO A 142 -6.69 -6.14 13.44
N LEU A 143 -7.91 -5.70 13.17
CA LEU A 143 -8.55 -4.50 13.69
C LEU A 143 -9.80 -4.87 14.48
N LYS A 144 -10.12 -4.07 15.49
CA LYS A 144 -11.41 -4.17 16.20
C LYS A 144 -12.53 -3.57 15.34
N ASP A 145 -13.76 -3.99 15.61
CA ASP A 145 -14.95 -3.40 15.01
C ASP A 145 -15.05 -1.92 15.38
N ASN A 146 -15.51 -1.09 14.45
CA ASN A 146 -15.76 0.36 14.64
C ASN A 146 -14.59 1.07 15.35
N SER A 147 -13.36 0.82 14.89
CA SER A 147 -12.15 1.31 15.56
C SER A 147 -11.31 2.24 14.72
N LYS A 148 -11.75 2.54 13.50
CA LYS A 148 -11.02 3.40 12.57
C LYS A 148 -11.96 4.41 11.93
N ASP A 149 -11.42 5.60 11.67
CA ASP A 149 -12.18 6.68 11.03
C ASP A 149 -12.09 6.59 9.50
N ILE A 150 -10.94 6.19 8.98
CA ILE A 150 -10.66 6.18 7.54
C ILE A 150 -9.81 4.95 7.20
N ILE A 151 -10.24 4.24 6.16
CA ILE A 151 -9.45 3.16 5.56
C ILE A 151 -9.30 3.44 4.08
N TYR A 152 -8.07 3.44 3.58
CA TYR A 152 -7.80 3.62 2.16
C TYR A 152 -6.93 2.48 1.59
N ASN A 153 -7.01 2.32 0.27
CA ASN A 153 -6.30 1.30 -0.49
C ASN A 153 -5.88 1.89 -1.83
N VAL A 154 -4.61 1.78 -2.18
CA VAL A 154 -4.08 2.28 -3.45
C VAL A 154 -3.42 1.15 -4.22
N GLU A 155 -4.02 0.78 -5.35
CA GLU A 155 -3.48 -0.21 -6.31
C GLU A 155 -3.05 -1.57 -5.72
N SER A 156 -3.74 -2.07 -4.70
CA SER A 156 -3.42 -3.39 -4.13
C SER A 156 -4.58 -4.40 -4.19
N SER A 157 -5.83 -3.94 -4.29
CA SER A 157 -7.02 -4.81 -4.25
C SER A 157 -7.07 -5.85 -5.39
N HIS A 158 -6.46 -5.58 -6.52
CA HIS A 158 -6.35 -6.54 -7.64
C HIS A 158 -5.52 -7.79 -7.30
N CYS A 159 -4.73 -7.73 -6.21
CA CYS A 159 -3.93 -8.85 -5.71
C CYS A 159 -4.67 -9.74 -4.70
N TYR A 160 -5.86 -9.31 -4.26
CA TYR A 160 -6.62 -10.03 -3.24
C TYR A 160 -7.34 -11.24 -3.85
N GLY A 161 -7.46 -12.29 -3.06
CA GLY A 161 -8.17 -13.50 -3.49
C GLY A 161 -9.67 -13.35 -3.39
N ASN A 162 -10.11 -12.55 -2.43
CA ASN A 162 -11.52 -12.28 -2.16
C ASN A 162 -11.70 -10.80 -1.82
N VAL A 163 -12.00 -10.00 -2.84
CA VAL A 163 -12.25 -8.55 -2.67
C VAL A 163 -13.50 -8.28 -1.83
N GLU A 164 -14.52 -9.17 -1.88
CA GLU A 164 -15.71 -9.03 -1.04
C GLU A 164 -15.37 -9.19 0.45
N ALA A 165 -14.50 -10.14 0.80
CA ALA A 165 -14.01 -10.29 2.17
C ALA A 165 -13.27 -9.03 2.62
N PHE A 166 -12.40 -8.46 1.77
CA PHE A 166 -11.74 -7.20 2.06
C PHE A 166 -12.73 -6.06 2.34
N VAL A 167 -13.74 -5.89 1.50
CA VAL A 167 -14.75 -4.84 1.69
C VAL A 167 -15.54 -5.05 3.01
N LYS A 168 -15.85 -6.31 3.38
CA LYS A 168 -16.49 -6.63 4.66
C LYS A 168 -15.59 -6.25 5.85
N GLU A 169 -14.29 -6.53 5.75
CA GLU A 169 -13.32 -6.14 6.78
C GLU A 169 -13.18 -4.63 6.93
N VAL A 170 -13.17 -3.89 5.81
CA VAL A 170 -13.19 -2.42 5.82
C VAL A 170 -14.45 -1.92 6.52
N TYR A 171 -15.63 -2.41 6.13
CA TYR A 171 -16.91 -2.00 6.74
C TYR A 171 -16.99 -2.32 8.23
N ARG A 172 -16.51 -3.51 8.64
CA ARG A 172 -16.47 -3.92 10.04
C ARG A 172 -15.60 -3.01 10.90
N SER A 173 -14.46 -2.56 10.34
CA SER A 173 -13.45 -1.81 11.09
C SER A 173 -13.73 -0.30 11.16
N LEU A 174 -14.55 0.25 10.25
CA LEU A 174 -15.08 1.60 10.25
C LEU A 174 -16.24 1.75 11.22
#